data_60fbc500c99cb57aaf9faa8647c57cbc
#
_entry.id   60fbc500c99cb57aaf9faa8647c57cbc
#
_cell.length_a   1.000
_cell.length_b   1.000
_cell.length_c   1.000
_cell.angle_alpha   90.00
_cell.angle_beta   90.00
_cell.angle_gamma   90.00
#
_symmetry.space_group_name_H-M   'P 1'
#
loop_
_entity.id
_entity.type
_entity.pdbx_description
1 polymer ?
#
loop_
_entity_poly.entity_id
_entity_poly.type
_entity_poly.pdbx_seq_one_letter_code
_entity_poly.pdbx_strand_id
1 'polypeptide(L)'
;MIDELFKDYYKYSDFYDIFNKYRNYEREMRFLFRMIKDKKRVLDLGCGTGTHLNILENVGYIVDGLDLSENMVELAKTKVKKARIFKANILDYKIDEKHDAIISMHSVFNHLKSYDEFEKALQNSLDHLEKDGIMVIDLDNRRSNDDVYDVVDGNKRYMECFYSPKYSMQIRTINFTIGLKTFTFEHEFFIYKKKKLEEILDKYDVSYALLTNFFRQRANDESKRIHVVIRKNG
;
A
#
# COMPACT_ATOMS: atom_id res chain seq x y z
N MET A 1 -16.84 12.71 8.19
CA MET A 1 -16.89 13.13 6.76
C MET A 1 -15.85 12.37 5.92
N ILE A 2 -14.57 12.32 6.30
CA ILE A 2 -13.53 11.54 5.58
C ILE A 2 -13.80 10.04 5.65
N ASP A 3 -14.20 9.52 6.81
CA ASP A 3 -14.55 8.10 6.98
C ASP A 3 -15.77 7.65 6.16
N GLU A 4 -16.65 8.55 5.76
CA GLU A 4 -17.83 8.20 4.95
C GLU A 4 -17.50 8.06 3.46
N LEU A 5 -16.60 8.90 2.93
CA LEU A 5 -16.11 8.81 1.55
C LEU A 5 -15.33 7.49 1.31
N PHE A 6 -14.52 7.09 2.30
CA PHE A 6 -13.83 5.80 2.26
C PHE A 6 -14.78 4.59 2.38
N LYS A 7 -15.85 4.71 3.14
CA LYS A 7 -16.84 3.63 3.28
C LYS A 7 -17.45 3.21 1.96
N ASP A 8 -17.71 4.14 1.06
CA ASP A 8 -18.38 3.83 -0.21
C ASP A 8 -17.46 3.19 -1.25
N TYR A 9 -16.20 3.60 -1.36
CA TYR A 9 -15.23 2.94 -2.26
C TYR A 9 -14.99 1.48 -1.86
N TYR A 10 -14.77 1.24 -0.59
CA TYR A 10 -14.51 -0.10 -0.08
C TYR A 10 -15.76 -0.97 0.04
N LYS A 11 -16.95 -0.39 -0.06
CA LYS A 11 -18.20 -1.14 -0.17
C LYS A 11 -18.30 -1.93 -1.49
N TYR A 12 -17.55 -1.51 -2.51
CA TYR A 12 -17.49 -2.13 -3.83
C TYR A 12 -16.11 -2.79 -4.07
N SER A 13 -15.57 -3.40 -3.05
CA SER A 13 -14.28 -4.10 -3.06
C SER A 13 -14.14 -5.14 -4.19
N ASP A 14 -15.26 -5.72 -4.67
CA ASP A 14 -15.26 -6.60 -5.84
C ASP A 14 -14.76 -5.89 -7.11
N PHE A 15 -15.00 -4.60 -7.24
CA PHE A 15 -14.52 -3.81 -8.37
C PHE A 15 -13.02 -3.57 -8.33
N TYR A 16 -12.44 -3.54 -7.14
CA TYR A 16 -11.00 -3.42 -6.98
C TYR A 16 -10.27 -4.57 -7.68
N ASP A 17 -10.73 -5.80 -7.49
CA ASP A 17 -10.13 -6.97 -8.12
C ASP A 17 -10.30 -6.96 -9.65
N ILE A 18 -11.46 -6.53 -10.17
CA ILE A 18 -11.71 -6.43 -11.61
C ILE A 18 -10.66 -5.51 -12.26
N PHE A 19 -10.50 -4.30 -11.77
CA PHE A 19 -9.56 -3.32 -12.36
C PHE A 19 -8.10 -3.56 -12.03
N ASN A 20 -7.79 -4.42 -11.08
CA ASN A 20 -6.43 -4.87 -10.80
C ASN A 20 -6.11 -6.25 -11.38
N LYS A 21 -7.05 -6.92 -12.07
CA LYS A 21 -6.89 -8.26 -12.64
C LYS A 21 -5.64 -8.40 -13.52
N TYR A 22 -5.34 -7.38 -14.33
CA TYR A 22 -4.20 -7.38 -15.25
C TYR A 22 -2.98 -6.64 -14.69
N ARG A 23 -3.00 -6.32 -13.39
CA ARG A 23 -1.82 -5.75 -12.73
C ARG A 23 -0.69 -6.77 -12.73
N ASN A 24 0.52 -6.29 -12.95
CA ASN A 24 1.69 -7.16 -13.01
C ASN A 24 2.15 -7.58 -11.60
N TYR A 25 1.31 -8.39 -10.92
CA TYR A 25 1.64 -8.95 -9.61
C TYR A 25 2.91 -9.80 -9.63
N GLU A 26 3.23 -10.46 -10.75
CA GLU A 26 4.47 -11.23 -10.87
C GLU A 26 5.71 -10.36 -10.66
N ARG A 27 5.74 -9.16 -11.26
CA ARG A 27 6.85 -8.22 -11.10
C ARG A 27 6.96 -7.70 -9.65
N GLU A 28 5.83 -7.40 -9.04
CA GLU A 28 5.75 -6.95 -7.64
C GLU A 28 6.25 -8.06 -6.70
N MET A 29 5.73 -9.27 -6.86
CA MET A 29 6.12 -10.42 -6.04
C MET A 29 7.59 -10.81 -6.22
N ARG A 30 8.14 -10.76 -7.43
CA ARG A 30 9.58 -10.97 -7.65
C ARG A 30 10.43 -9.96 -6.88
N PHE A 31 9.98 -8.72 -6.79
CA PHE A 31 10.65 -7.70 -5.99
C PHE A 31 10.53 -8.03 -4.50
N LEU A 32 9.32 -8.29 -3.99
CA LEU A 32 9.09 -8.64 -2.60
C LEU A 32 9.88 -9.87 -2.18
N PHE A 33 9.81 -10.97 -2.92
CA PHE A 33 10.58 -12.19 -2.62
C PHE A 33 12.09 -11.94 -2.53
N ARG A 34 12.63 -11.05 -3.35
CA ARG A 34 14.04 -10.67 -3.24
C ARG A 34 14.35 -9.93 -1.95
N MET A 35 13.43 -9.08 -1.49
CA MET A 35 13.60 -8.31 -0.26
C MET A 35 13.43 -9.17 0.99
N ILE A 36 12.45 -10.07 1.00
CA ILE A 36 12.03 -10.85 2.19
C ILE A 36 12.46 -12.33 2.13
N LYS A 37 13.35 -12.73 1.22
CA LYS A 37 13.72 -14.15 0.94
C LYS A 37 14.10 -14.98 2.17
N ASP A 38 14.74 -14.33 3.16
CA ASP A 38 15.24 -14.99 4.37
C ASP A 38 14.28 -14.78 5.58
N LYS A 39 13.06 -14.31 5.32
CA LYS A 39 12.03 -14.04 6.33
C LYS A 39 10.98 -15.14 6.32
N LYS A 40 10.26 -15.27 7.43
CA LYS A 40 9.24 -16.32 7.60
C LYS A 40 7.86 -15.75 7.87
N ARG A 41 7.77 -14.76 8.77
CA ARG A 41 6.52 -14.14 9.18
C ARG A 41 6.40 -12.75 8.59
N VAL A 42 5.35 -12.53 7.80
CA VAL A 42 5.11 -11.29 7.07
C VAL A 42 3.79 -10.66 7.51
N LEU A 43 3.81 -9.37 7.83
CA LEU A 43 2.62 -8.55 8.04
C LEU A 43 2.38 -7.67 6.82
N ASP A 44 1.16 -7.70 6.28
CA ASP A 44 0.73 -6.83 5.17
C ASP A 44 -0.17 -5.71 5.71
N LEU A 45 0.34 -4.48 5.67
CA LEU A 45 -0.38 -3.29 6.11
C LEU A 45 -1.21 -2.72 4.95
N GLY A 46 -2.53 -2.66 5.13
CA GLY A 46 -3.47 -2.31 4.06
C GLY A 46 -3.57 -3.44 3.05
N CYS A 47 -3.81 -4.66 3.51
CA CYS A 47 -3.78 -5.88 2.71
C CYS A 47 -4.88 -5.94 1.62
N GLY A 48 -5.86 -5.03 1.66
CA GLY A 48 -6.96 -4.97 0.70
C GLY A 48 -7.70 -6.31 0.62
N THR A 49 -7.94 -6.78 -0.60
CA THR A 49 -8.61 -8.06 -0.88
C THR A 49 -7.72 -9.28 -0.67
N GLY A 50 -6.51 -9.14 -0.11
CA GLY A 50 -5.64 -10.24 0.29
C GLY A 50 -4.83 -10.89 -0.83
N THR A 51 -4.67 -10.25 -1.98
CA THR A 51 -3.95 -10.84 -3.12
C THR A 51 -2.49 -11.16 -2.79
N HIS A 52 -1.75 -10.23 -2.17
CA HIS A 52 -0.37 -10.46 -1.75
C HIS A 52 -0.29 -11.54 -0.66
N LEU A 53 -1.20 -11.48 0.32
CA LEU A 53 -1.29 -12.50 1.38
C LEU A 53 -1.46 -13.90 0.81
N ASN A 54 -2.40 -14.06 -0.13
CA ASN A 54 -2.66 -15.36 -0.78
C ASN A 54 -1.42 -15.91 -1.52
N ILE A 55 -0.72 -15.05 -2.25
CA ILE A 55 0.50 -15.47 -2.95
C ILE A 55 1.59 -15.86 -1.96
N LEU A 56 1.82 -15.07 -0.91
CA LEU A 56 2.82 -15.34 0.12
C LEU A 56 2.50 -16.63 0.90
N GLU A 57 1.24 -16.84 1.29
CA GLU A 57 0.79 -18.05 1.98
C GLU A 57 1.02 -19.30 1.13
N ASN A 58 0.69 -19.24 -0.16
CA ASN A 58 0.84 -20.37 -1.09
C ASN A 58 2.29 -20.79 -1.34
N VAL A 59 3.26 -19.89 -1.14
CA VAL A 59 4.69 -20.20 -1.23
C VAL A 59 5.34 -20.45 0.13
N GLY A 60 4.54 -20.53 1.21
CA GLY A 60 4.96 -21.03 2.51
C GLY A 60 5.33 -19.98 3.56
N TYR A 61 5.07 -18.69 3.34
CA TYR A 61 5.20 -17.69 4.39
C TYR A 61 4.06 -17.82 5.42
N ILE A 62 4.34 -17.49 6.67
CA ILE A 62 3.33 -17.25 7.70
C ILE A 62 2.93 -15.78 7.52
N VAL A 63 1.66 -15.53 7.23
CA VAL A 63 1.21 -14.19 6.90
C VAL A 63 0.11 -13.73 7.83
N ASP A 64 0.18 -12.46 8.21
CA ASP A 64 -0.89 -11.72 8.86
C ASP A 64 -1.20 -10.48 8.02
N GLY A 65 -2.43 -9.99 8.06
CA GLY A 65 -2.82 -8.80 7.31
C GLY A 65 -3.75 -7.89 8.11
N LEU A 66 -3.69 -6.61 7.82
CA LEU A 66 -4.68 -5.68 8.33
C LEU A 66 -5.14 -4.71 7.25
N ASP A 67 -6.38 -4.28 7.34
CA ASP A 67 -6.95 -3.24 6.51
C ASP A 67 -7.93 -2.40 7.33
N LEU A 68 -8.09 -1.12 6.97
CA LEU A 68 -9.05 -0.23 7.62
C LEU A 68 -10.49 -0.59 7.25
N SER A 69 -10.71 -1.14 6.05
CA SER A 69 -12.02 -1.50 5.51
C SER A 69 -12.46 -2.89 5.93
N GLU A 70 -13.63 -2.97 6.61
CA GLU A 70 -14.27 -4.25 6.93
C GLU A 70 -14.51 -5.10 5.69
N ASN A 71 -15.01 -4.50 4.60
CA ASN A 71 -15.30 -5.23 3.36
C ASN A 71 -14.04 -5.84 2.73
N MET A 72 -12.90 -5.12 2.78
CA MET A 72 -11.62 -5.66 2.32
C MET A 72 -11.17 -6.84 3.18
N VAL A 73 -11.28 -6.70 4.51
CA VAL A 73 -10.95 -7.76 5.46
C VAL A 73 -11.79 -9.02 5.20
N GLU A 74 -13.10 -8.87 5.02
CA GLU A 74 -13.97 -10.02 4.74
C GLU A 74 -13.63 -10.69 3.40
N LEU A 75 -13.36 -9.92 2.35
CA LEU A 75 -12.91 -10.49 1.07
C LEU A 75 -11.56 -11.19 1.19
N ALA A 76 -10.61 -10.57 1.88
CA ALA A 76 -9.31 -11.18 2.09
C ALA A 76 -9.44 -12.56 2.80
N LYS A 77 -10.29 -12.67 3.82
CA LYS A 77 -10.57 -13.93 4.50
C LYS A 77 -11.12 -15.03 3.58
N THR A 78 -11.76 -14.66 2.48
CA THR A 78 -12.23 -15.68 1.49
C THR A 78 -11.09 -16.25 0.65
N LYS A 79 -10.00 -15.51 0.47
CA LYS A 79 -8.88 -15.88 -0.40
C LYS A 79 -7.73 -16.60 0.32
N VAL A 80 -7.52 -16.29 1.59
CA VAL A 80 -6.45 -16.88 2.41
C VAL A 80 -7.01 -17.89 3.40
N LYS A 81 -6.25 -18.94 3.72
CA LYS A 81 -6.73 -20.06 4.53
C LYS A 81 -6.20 -20.06 5.96
N LYS A 82 -5.00 -19.55 6.18
CA LYS A 82 -4.28 -19.63 7.44
C LYS A 82 -3.93 -18.26 8.02
N ALA A 83 -3.91 -17.22 7.18
CA ALA A 83 -3.57 -15.87 7.61
C ALA A 83 -4.58 -15.34 8.64
N ARG A 84 -4.08 -14.67 9.66
CA ARG A 84 -4.92 -13.85 10.53
C ARG A 84 -5.11 -12.49 9.87
N ILE A 85 -6.36 -12.07 9.71
CA ILE A 85 -6.68 -10.79 9.09
C ILE A 85 -7.51 -9.95 10.05
N PHE A 86 -7.05 -8.72 10.27
CA PHE A 86 -7.60 -7.82 11.26
C PHE A 86 -8.15 -6.55 10.59
N LYS A 87 -9.27 -6.04 11.10
CA LYS A 87 -9.66 -4.65 10.82
C LYS A 87 -8.89 -3.74 11.76
N ALA A 88 -7.97 -2.93 11.23
CA ALA A 88 -7.16 -2.03 12.03
C ALA A 88 -6.63 -0.84 11.20
N ASN A 89 -6.28 0.25 11.90
CA ASN A 89 -5.62 1.39 11.31
C ASN A 89 -4.08 1.25 11.44
N ILE A 90 -3.35 1.55 10.36
CA ILE A 90 -1.88 1.49 10.36
C ILE A 90 -1.24 2.47 11.36
N LEU A 91 -1.96 3.49 11.80
CA LEU A 91 -1.48 4.49 12.74
C LEU A 91 -1.37 3.97 14.18
N ASP A 92 -2.15 2.93 14.56
CA ASP A 92 -2.29 2.54 15.97
C ASP A 92 -2.65 1.07 16.21
N TYR A 93 -2.48 0.20 15.19
CA TYR A 93 -2.73 -1.22 15.37
C TYR A 93 -1.88 -1.83 16.49
N LYS A 94 -2.40 -2.90 17.09
CA LYS A 94 -1.73 -3.69 18.11
C LYS A 94 -1.83 -5.16 17.76
N ILE A 95 -0.68 -5.80 17.64
CA ILE A 95 -0.52 -7.24 17.44
C ILE A 95 0.58 -7.70 18.41
N ASP A 96 0.33 -8.76 19.16
CA ASP A 96 1.25 -9.19 20.22
C ASP A 96 2.58 -9.72 19.66
N GLU A 97 2.51 -10.40 18.50
CA GLU A 97 3.72 -10.95 17.90
C GLU A 97 4.38 -9.96 16.93
N LYS A 98 5.70 -9.96 16.92
CA LYS A 98 6.50 -9.26 15.92
C LYS A 98 6.63 -10.07 14.64
N HIS A 99 6.98 -9.39 13.58
CA HIS A 99 7.13 -9.96 12.24
C HIS A 99 8.55 -9.76 11.72
N ASP A 100 9.07 -10.73 11.00
CA ASP A 100 10.38 -10.64 10.32
C ASP A 100 10.36 -9.66 9.14
N ALA A 101 9.19 -9.51 8.53
CA ALA A 101 8.97 -8.58 7.45
C ALA A 101 7.60 -7.87 7.59
N ILE A 102 7.58 -6.61 7.20
CA ILE A 102 6.34 -5.82 7.06
C ILE A 102 6.31 -5.30 5.61
N ILE A 103 5.19 -5.50 4.94
CA ILE A 103 4.97 -4.95 3.60
C ILE A 103 3.77 -4.01 3.61
N SER A 104 3.80 -3.01 2.75
CA SER A 104 2.67 -2.11 2.51
C SER A 104 2.68 -1.70 1.05
N MET A 105 1.88 -2.37 0.25
CA MET A 105 1.87 -2.22 -1.20
C MET A 105 0.68 -1.37 -1.67
N HIS A 106 0.74 -0.92 -2.93
CA HIS A 106 -0.36 -0.19 -3.56
C HIS A 106 -0.73 1.14 -2.89
N SER A 107 0.30 1.87 -2.43
CA SER A 107 0.12 3.26 -2.00
C SER A 107 -0.72 3.45 -0.73
N VAL A 108 -0.74 2.48 0.17
CA VAL A 108 -1.48 2.56 1.45
C VAL A 108 -1.04 3.80 2.25
N PHE A 109 0.26 4.02 2.36
CA PHE A 109 0.81 5.18 3.06
C PHE A 109 0.47 6.53 2.40
N ASN A 110 0.08 6.54 1.12
CA ASN A 110 -0.39 7.77 0.48
C ASN A 110 -1.78 8.22 0.97
N HIS A 111 -2.53 7.37 1.65
CA HIS A 111 -3.80 7.75 2.28
C HIS A 111 -3.61 8.50 3.61
N LEU A 112 -2.39 8.53 4.15
CA LEU A 112 -2.04 9.38 5.29
C LEU A 112 -2.05 10.84 4.86
N LYS A 113 -2.33 11.76 5.80
CA LYS A 113 -2.60 13.17 5.49
C LYS A 113 -1.41 14.09 5.70
N SER A 114 -0.33 13.59 6.31
CA SER A 114 0.84 14.39 6.65
C SER A 114 2.10 13.55 6.84
N TYR A 115 3.24 14.23 6.95
CA TYR A 115 4.49 13.59 7.36
C TYR A 115 4.45 13.08 8.81
N ASP A 116 3.69 13.74 9.69
CA ASP A 116 3.54 13.30 11.09
C ASP A 116 2.78 11.98 11.17
N GLU A 117 1.73 11.82 10.37
CA GLU A 117 1.03 10.53 10.25
C GLU A 117 1.91 9.45 9.64
N PHE A 118 2.72 9.79 8.63
CA PHE A 118 3.71 8.85 8.08
C PHE A 118 4.69 8.41 9.15
N GLU A 119 5.26 9.35 9.91
CA GLU A 119 6.20 9.06 11.00
C GLU A 119 5.55 8.21 12.10
N LYS A 120 4.30 8.51 12.46
CA LYS A 120 3.53 7.70 13.42
C LYS A 120 3.31 6.26 12.93
N ALA A 121 2.89 6.08 11.68
CA ALA A 121 2.69 4.76 11.08
C ALA A 121 4.02 3.99 10.97
N LEU A 122 5.10 4.68 10.60
CA LEU A 122 6.46 4.12 10.56
C LEU A 122 6.89 3.64 11.94
N GLN A 123 6.78 4.48 12.97
CA GLN A 123 7.14 4.11 14.34
C GLN A 123 6.35 2.89 14.80
N ASN A 124 5.01 2.92 14.62
CA ASN A 124 4.17 1.78 14.99
C ASN A 124 4.59 0.50 14.26
N SER A 125 4.97 0.60 12.99
CA SER A 125 5.46 -0.55 12.22
C SER A 125 6.82 -1.05 12.72
N LEU A 126 7.74 -0.15 13.04
CA LEU A 126 9.06 -0.52 13.59
C LEU A 126 8.94 -1.19 14.96
N ASP A 127 7.95 -0.82 15.78
CA ASP A 127 7.69 -1.47 17.08
C ASP A 127 7.24 -2.92 16.91
N HIS A 128 6.53 -3.24 15.82
CA HIS A 128 6.07 -4.59 15.47
C HIS A 128 7.04 -5.37 14.56
N LEU A 129 8.15 -4.75 14.16
CA LEU A 129 9.19 -5.40 13.37
C LEU A 129 10.27 -5.98 14.27
N GLU A 130 10.70 -7.22 14.00
CA GLU A 130 11.81 -7.86 14.68
C GLU A 130 13.13 -7.11 14.44
N LYS A 131 14.13 -7.38 15.28
CA LYS A 131 15.52 -6.99 15.01
C LYS A 131 15.98 -7.64 13.73
N ASP A 132 16.77 -6.93 12.93
CA ASP A 132 17.17 -7.32 11.58
C ASP A 132 15.98 -7.56 10.62
N GLY A 133 14.78 -7.16 11.01
CA GLY A 133 13.57 -7.21 10.21
C GLY A 133 13.61 -6.23 9.05
N ILE A 134 12.77 -6.48 8.05
CA ILE A 134 12.69 -5.64 6.86
C ILE A 134 11.27 -5.09 6.66
N MET A 135 11.17 -3.81 6.33
CA MET A 135 9.91 -3.19 5.91
C MET A 135 10.01 -2.69 4.48
N VAL A 136 8.95 -2.92 3.70
CA VAL A 136 8.85 -2.46 2.31
C VAL A 136 7.56 -1.67 2.15
N ILE A 137 7.68 -0.39 1.79
CA ILE A 137 6.54 0.51 1.53
C ILE A 137 6.56 0.89 0.06
N ASP A 138 5.42 0.81 -0.60
CA ASP A 138 5.21 1.26 -1.97
C ASP A 138 4.44 2.59 -1.98
N LEU A 139 5.07 3.66 -2.47
CA LEU A 139 4.48 5.00 -2.55
C LEU A 139 4.23 5.39 -3.99
N ASP A 140 3.04 5.85 -4.29
CA ASP A 140 2.76 6.61 -5.51
C ASP A 140 3.32 8.02 -5.35
N ASN A 141 4.12 8.47 -6.31
CA ASN A 141 4.74 9.78 -6.30
C ASN A 141 4.47 10.55 -7.60
N ARG A 142 3.42 10.18 -8.31
CA ARG A 142 2.99 10.90 -9.51
C ARG A 142 2.47 12.29 -9.14
N ARG A 143 3.00 13.29 -9.84
CA ARG A 143 2.65 14.71 -9.66
C ARG A 143 2.05 15.27 -10.94
N SER A 144 1.29 14.46 -11.65
CA SER A 144 0.65 14.84 -12.91
C SER A 144 -0.85 15.06 -12.74
N ASN A 145 -1.39 15.87 -13.65
CA ASN A 145 -2.82 16.02 -13.83
C ASN A 145 -3.31 15.14 -15.02
N ASP A 146 -2.53 14.13 -15.40
CA ASP A 146 -2.89 13.26 -16.52
C ASP A 146 -4.02 12.32 -16.10
N ASP A 147 -5.10 12.36 -16.87
CA ASP A 147 -6.21 11.46 -16.71
C ASP A 147 -5.84 10.04 -17.17
N VAL A 148 -6.49 9.07 -16.57
CA VAL A 148 -6.30 7.66 -16.91
C VAL A 148 -7.63 7.07 -17.35
N TYR A 149 -7.61 6.40 -18.50
CA TYR A 149 -8.74 5.63 -18.98
C TYR A 149 -8.32 4.20 -19.25
N ASP A 150 -9.05 3.25 -18.72
CA ASP A 150 -8.87 1.84 -19.04
C ASP A 150 -10.19 1.08 -19.12
N VAL A 151 -10.15 -0.06 -19.83
CA VAL A 151 -11.27 -0.98 -20.00
C VAL A 151 -10.80 -2.38 -19.63
N VAL A 152 -11.51 -3.00 -18.70
CA VAL A 152 -11.22 -4.36 -18.22
C VAL A 152 -12.48 -5.20 -18.30
N ASP A 153 -12.45 -6.25 -19.13
CA ASP A 153 -13.59 -7.15 -19.34
C ASP A 153 -14.91 -6.40 -19.66
N GLY A 154 -14.84 -5.36 -20.47
CA GLY A 154 -15.99 -4.52 -20.84
C GLY A 154 -16.37 -3.46 -19.80
N ASN A 155 -15.82 -3.51 -18.61
CA ASN A 155 -16.02 -2.49 -17.58
C ASN A 155 -15.06 -1.32 -17.81
N LYS A 156 -15.50 -0.10 -17.54
CA LYS A 156 -14.73 1.11 -17.83
C LYS A 156 -14.32 1.78 -16.52
N ARG A 157 -13.06 2.24 -16.46
CA ARG A 157 -12.57 3.14 -15.43
C ARG A 157 -12.03 4.40 -16.08
N TYR A 158 -12.56 5.54 -15.67
CA TYR A 158 -12.03 6.86 -15.99
C TYR A 158 -11.60 7.53 -14.69
N MET A 159 -10.37 8.02 -14.64
CA MET A 159 -9.82 8.66 -13.46
C MET A 159 -9.27 10.02 -13.84
N GLU A 160 -9.87 11.05 -13.27
CA GLU A 160 -9.39 12.43 -13.35
C GLU A 160 -8.40 12.67 -12.23
N CYS A 161 -7.27 13.28 -12.54
CA CYS A 161 -6.19 13.52 -11.60
C CYS A 161 -5.92 15.00 -11.45
N PHE A 162 -5.92 15.50 -10.22
CA PHE A 162 -5.53 16.87 -9.90
C PHE A 162 -4.42 16.86 -8.85
N TYR A 163 -3.28 17.45 -9.15
CA TYR A 163 -2.17 17.60 -8.21
C TYR A 163 -2.03 19.03 -7.73
N SER A 164 -2.04 19.24 -6.41
CA SER A 164 -1.79 20.52 -5.76
C SER A 164 -0.39 20.53 -5.10
N PRO A 165 0.59 21.25 -5.69
CA PRO A 165 1.94 21.35 -5.11
C PRO A 165 1.94 22.03 -3.73
N LYS A 166 1.01 22.97 -3.50
CA LYS A 166 0.90 23.71 -2.23
C LYS A 166 0.62 22.79 -1.05
N TYR A 167 -0.23 21.78 -1.25
CA TYR A 167 -0.64 20.85 -0.20
C TYR A 167 0.05 19.49 -0.30
N SER A 168 0.90 19.27 -1.33
CA SER A 168 1.47 17.96 -1.65
C SER A 168 0.40 16.87 -1.76
N MET A 169 -0.76 17.22 -2.32
CA MET A 169 -1.92 16.35 -2.44
C MET A 169 -2.26 16.09 -3.91
N GLN A 170 -2.55 14.84 -4.22
CA GLN A 170 -3.19 14.46 -5.47
C GLN A 170 -4.61 13.97 -5.17
N ILE A 171 -5.58 14.60 -5.80
CA ILE A 171 -6.99 14.20 -5.77
C ILE A 171 -7.26 13.38 -7.03
N ARG A 172 -7.93 12.26 -6.90
CA ARG A 172 -8.34 11.39 -7.99
C ARG A 172 -9.82 11.12 -7.91
N THR A 173 -10.56 11.64 -8.87
CA THR A 173 -11.97 11.31 -9.06
C THR A 173 -12.05 10.09 -9.98
N ILE A 174 -12.51 8.98 -9.46
CA ILE A 174 -12.54 7.70 -10.17
C ILE A 174 -13.98 7.33 -10.50
N ASN A 175 -14.26 7.18 -11.78
CA ASN A 175 -15.56 6.76 -12.29
C ASN A 175 -15.44 5.31 -12.80
N PHE A 176 -16.16 4.40 -12.18
CA PHE A 176 -16.30 3.01 -12.62
C PHE A 176 -17.66 2.83 -13.31
N THR A 177 -17.66 2.35 -14.56
CA THR A 177 -18.89 1.96 -15.25
C THR A 177 -18.91 0.45 -15.44
N ILE A 178 -19.91 -0.20 -14.84
CA ILE A 178 -20.12 -1.65 -14.86
C ILE A 178 -21.52 -1.92 -15.39
N GLY A 179 -21.60 -2.50 -16.58
CA GLY A 179 -22.87 -2.58 -17.32
C GLY A 179 -23.44 -1.19 -17.57
N LEU A 180 -24.64 -0.92 -17.02
CA LEU A 180 -25.33 0.38 -17.16
C LEU A 180 -25.18 1.30 -15.94
N LYS A 181 -24.41 0.91 -14.93
CA LYS A 181 -24.24 1.68 -13.68
C LYS A 181 -22.88 2.33 -13.63
N THR A 182 -22.85 3.60 -13.23
CA THR A 182 -21.61 4.34 -12.96
C THR A 182 -21.54 4.66 -11.47
N PHE A 183 -20.36 4.43 -10.91
CA PHE A 183 -20.01 4.72 -9.52
C PHE A 183 -18.85 5.72 -9.52
N THR A 184 -18.95 6.76 -8.71
CA THR A 184 -17.93 7.80 -8.62
C THR A 184 -17.34 7.82 -7.21
N PHE A 185 -16.02 7.87 -7.13
CA PHE A 185 -15.27 7.92 -5.88
C PHE A 185 -14.19 9.00 -5.96
N GLU A 186 -13.88 9.61 -4.84
CA GLU A 186 -12.78 10.53 -4.73
C GLU A 186 -11.73 9.99 -3.76
N HIS A 187 -10.48 10.02 -4.18
CA HIS A 187 -9.33 9.62 -3.40
C HIS A 187 -8.36 10.76 -3.26
N GLU A 188 -7.91 11.01 -2.05
CA GLU A 188 -6.83 11.92 -1.75
C GLU A 188 -5.56 11.15 -1.42
N PHE A 189 -4.48 11.47 -2.13
CA PHE A 189 -3.17 10.90 -1.91
C PHE A 189 -2.20 11.97 -1.48
N PHE A 190 -1.57 11.80 -0.33
CA PHE A 190 -0.45 12.63 0.07
C PHE A 190 0.81 12.21 -0.71
N ILE A 191 1.45 13.17 -1.38
CA ILE A 191 2.62 12.94 -2.23
C ILE A 191 3.89 13.31 -1.47
N TYR A 192 4.73 12.32 -1.25
CA TYR A 192 5.91 12.46 -0.44
C TYR A 192 7.10 13.01 -1.22
N LYS A 193 7.83 13.97 -0.65
CA LYS A 193 9.13 14.43 -1.17
C LYS A 193 10.22 13.50 -0.65
N LYS A 194 11.10 13.03 -1.55
CA LYS A 194 12.20 12.13 -1.22
C LYS A 194 13.02 12.64 -0.02
N LYS A 195 13.46 13.90 -0.07
CA LYS A 195 14.25 14.52 1.00
C LYS A 195 13.56 14.45 2.37
N LYS A 196 12.23 14.66 2.42
CA LYS A 196 11.47 14.58 3.68
C LYS A 196 11.35 13.17 4.21
N LEU A 197 11.25 12.17 3.34
CA LEU A 197 11.31 10.77 3.74
C LEU A 197 12.67 10.42 4.35
N GLU A 198 13.77 10.87 3.72
CA GLU A 198 15.12 10.69 4.25
C GLU A 198 15.28 11.36 5.61
N GLU A 199 14.86 12.62 5.77
CA GLU A 199 14.88 13.35 7.05
C GLU A 199 14.11 12.62 8.18
N ILE A 200 13.02 11.92 7.85
CA ILE A 200 12.27 11.12 8.83
C ILE A 200 13.04 9.84 9.15
N LEU A 201 13.48 9.11 8.14
CA LEU A 201 14.15 7.82 8.32
C LEU A 201 15.46 7.95 9.09
N ASP A 202 16.19 9.06 8.91
CA ASP A 202 17.45 9.36 9.60
C ASP A 202 17.28 9.56 11.12
N LYS A 203 16.05 9.70 11.62
CA LYS A 203 15.77 9.78 13.07
C LYS A 203 15.77 8.41 13.75
N TYR A 204 15.73 7.31 12.99
CA TYR A 204 15.56 5.96 13.48
C TYR A 204 16.84 5.14 13.31
N ASP A 205 17.04 4.18 14.19
CA ASP A 205 18.13 3.20 14.07
C ASP A 205 17.80 2.15 13.00
N VAL A 206 17.88 2.57 11.75
CA VAL A 206 17.57 1.76 10.57
C VAL A 206 18.56 2.04 9.44
N SER A 207 18.76 1.08 8.57
CA SER A 207 19.32 1.32 7.24
C SER A 207 18.20 1.29 6.20
N TYR A 208 18.29 2.14 5.18
CA TYR A 208 17.23 2.23 4.19
C TYR A 208 17.71 2.48 2.76
N ALA A 209 16.83 2.20 1.80
CA ALA A 209 17.01 2.54 0.40
C ALA A 209 15.68 3.03 -0.19
N LEU A 210 15.73 4.13 -0.93
CA LEU A 210 14.62 4.63 -1.74
C LEU A 210 14.85 4.19 -3.19
N LEU A 211 14.02 3.27 -3.67
CA LEU A 211 14.15 2.63 -4.98
C LEU A 211 12.99 3.03 -5.90
N THR A 212 13.18 2.90 -7.21
CA THR A 212 12.10 3.08 -8.19
C THR A 212 11.95 1.86 -9.09
N ASN A 213 10.77 1.71 -9.71
CA ASN A 213 10.46 0.69 -10.71
C ASN A 213 10.68 -0.77 -10.29
N PHE A 214 10.52 -1.10 -9.00
CA PHE A 214 10.76 -2.45 -8.43
C PHE A 214 12.19 -2.97 -8.63
N PHE A 215 13.16 -2.09 -8.93
CA PHE A 215 14.54 -2.46 -9.24
C PHE A 215 15.56 -1.57 -8.53
N ARG A 216 16.83 -1.91 -8.77
CA ARG A 216 18.04 -1.36 -8.12
C ARG A 216 18.32 0.12 -8.38
N GLN A 217 17.46 0.82 -9.13
CA GLN A 217 17.66 2.24 -9.37
C GLN A 217 17.23 3.02 -8.13
N ARG A 218 18.08 3.93 -7.69
CA ARG A 218 17.72 4.86 -6.63
C ARG A 218 16.62 5.81 -7.11
N ALA A 219 15.63 6.04 -6.27
CA ALA A 219 14.60 7.01 -6.54
C ALA A 219 15.17 8.43 -6.54
N ASN A 220 14.61 9.28 -7.38
CA ASN A 220 14.83 10.73 -7.41
C ASN A 220 13.47 11.44 -7.31
N ASP A 221 13.48 12.77 -7.33
CA ASP A 221 12.25 13.55 -7.19
C ASP A 221 11.26 13.39 -8.35
N GLU A 222 11.74 12.95 -9.52
CA GLU A 222 10.93 12.69 -10.72
C GLU A 222 10.39 11.24 -10.76
N SER A 223 10.77 10.41 -9.82
CA SER A 223 10.32 9.01 -9.77
C SER A 223 8.82 8.95 -9.53
N LYS A 224 8.08 8.39 -10.48
CA LYS A 224 6.61 8.24 -10.39
C LYS A 224 6.17 7.30 -9.28
N ARG A 225 7.07 6.45 -8.78
CA ARG A 225 6.84 5.51 -7.69
C ARG A 225 8.13 5.34 -6.88
N ILE A 226 7.98 5.31 -5.56
CA ILE A 226 9.09 5.13 -4.62
C ILE A 226 8.80 3.89 -3.77
N HIS A 227 9.75 2.96 -3.78
CA HIS A 227 9.75 1.83 -2.85
C HIS A 227 10.74 2.15 -1.73
N VAL A 228 10.22 2.34 -0.53
CA VAL A 228 11.02 2.56 0.67
C VAL A 228 11.31 1.18 1.26
N VAL A 229 12.57 0.78 1.24
CA VAL A 229 13.05 -0.47 1.83
C VAL A 229 13.82 -0.11 3.09
N ILE A 230 13.37 -0.59 4.24
CA ILE A 230 13.93 -0.27 5.56
C ILE A 230 14.39 -1.58 6.21
N ARG A 231 15.57 -1.58 6.82
CA ARG A 231 16.06 -2.66 7.67
C ARG A 231 16.27 -2.10 9.07
N LYS A 232 15.60 -2.68 10.05
CA LYS A 232 15.79 -2.35 11.45
C LYS A 232 17.11 -2.93 11.91
N ASN A 233 17.97 -2.09 12.50
CA ASN A 233 19.25 -2.56 13.06
C ASN A 233 19.01 -3.45 14.28
N GLY A 234 19.93 -4.42 14.52
CA GLY A 234 19.84 -5.44 15.54
C GLY A 234 20.18 -4.97 16.97
#